data_e3b14d21a0a10732ae642ffbb4d45b50
#
_entry.id   e3b14d21a0a10732ae642ffbb4d45b50
#
_cell.length_a   1.000
_cell.length_b   1.000
_cell.length_c   1.000
_cell.angle_alpha   90.00
_cell.angle_beta   90.00
_cell.angle_gamma   90.00
#
_symmetry.space_group_name_H-M   'P 1'
#
loop_
_entity.id
_entity.type
_entity.pdbx_description
1 polymer ?
#
loop_
_entity_poly.entity_id
_entity_poly.type
_entity_poly.pdbx_seq_one_letter_code
_entity_poly.pdbx_strand_id
1 'polypeptide(L)'
;VTEWDEWGDPLHNADVYRYMKEYTPYENAPSDANDARVAVFPKIFITTSMNDTRVLYVEPMKWLARLQRAGVDAVAKIEVEAGHGGTSGRYKQWEEISYENAWCLGVRGITS
;
A
#
# COMPACT_ATOMS: atom_id res chain seq x y z
N VAL A 1 11.98 8.07 15.74
CA VAL A 1 12.31 8.78 17.00
C VAL A 1 11.43 10.00 17.17
N THR A 2 11.31 10.86 16.16
CA THR A 2 10.51 12.11 16.23
C THR A 2 9.01 11.90 16.35
N GLU A 3 8.51 10.72 16.05
CA GLU A 3 7.08 10.36 16.06
C GLU A 3 6.69 9.51 17.27
N TRP A 4 7.62 9.23 18.18
CA TRP A 4 7.33 8.40 19.35
C TRP A 4 6.31 9.03 20.32
N ASP A 5 6.22 10.35 20.32
CA ASP A 5 5.21 11.07 21.10
C ASP A 5 3.78 10.89 20.54
N GLU A 6 3.67 10.56 19.24
CA GLU A 6 2.39 10.34 18.56
C GLU A 6 1.96 8.87 18.60
N TRP A 7 2.88 7.96 18.27
CA TRP A 7 2.59 6.54 18.05
C TRP A 7 3.08 5.63 19.16
N GLY A 8 3.93 6.14 20.04
CA GLY A 8 4.65 5.36 21.02
C GLY A 8 5.97 4.78 20.48
N ASP A 9 6.75 4.19 21.34
CA ASP A 9 8.06 3.61 21.04
C ASP A 9 7.99 2.08 20.95
N PRO A 10 7.80 1.50 19.74
CA PRO A 10 7.70 0.05 19.57
C PRO A 10 9.05 -0.67 19.73
N LEU A 11 10.16 0.06 19.69
CA LEU A 11 11.50 -0.54 19.82
C LEU A 11 11.83 -0.89 21.28
N HIS A 12 11.35 -0.09 22.23
CA HIS A 12 11.67 -0.24 23.64
C HIS A 12 10.47 -0.61 24.50
N ASN A 13 9.27 -0.64 23.93
CA ASN A 13 8.04 -0.99 24.62
C ASN A 13 7.27 -2.10 23.91
N ALA A 14 7.27 -3.29 24.52
CA ALA A 14 6.62 -4.47 23.95
C ALA A 14 5.09 -4.36 23.81
N ASP A 15 4.43 -3.58 24.66
CA ASP A 15 2.98 -3.38 24.57
C ASP A 15 2.64 -2.47 23.42
N VAL A 16 3.41 -1.40 23.21
CA VAL A 16 3.29 -0.53 22.04
C VAL A 16 3.53 -1.33 20.75
N TYR A 17 4.57 -2.17 20.71
CA TYR A 17 4.84 -3.01 19.55
C TYR A 17 3.65 -3.95 19.23
N ARG A 18 3.10 -4.62 20.24
CA ARG A 18 1.93 -5.51 20.07
C ARG A 18 0.72 -4.76 19.55
N TYR A 19 0.44 -3.59 20.12
CA TYR A 19 -0.67 -2.73 19.68
C TYR A 19 -0.50 -2.28 18.22
N MET A 20 0.68 -1.76 17.86
CA MET A 20 0.97 -1.33 16.50
C MET A 20 0.86 -2.48 15.49
N LYS A 21 1.30 -3.68 15.87
CA LYS A 21 1.20 -4.86 15.02
C LYS A 21 -0.24 -5.22 14.65
N GLU A 22 -1.22 -4.90 15.49
CA GLU A 22 -2.63 -5.21 15.23
C GLU A 22 -3.20 -4.46 14.02
N TYR A 23 -2.67 -3.29 13.68
CA TYR A 23 -3.15 -2.50 12.54
C TYR A 23 -2.13 -2.30 11.41
N THR A 24 -0.93 -2.83 11.54
CA THR A 24 0.10 -2.70 10.50
C THR A 24 -0.26 -3.54 9.27
N PRO A 25 -0.37 -2.94 8.07
CA PRO A 25 -0.86 -3.65 6.88
C PRO A 25 -0.07 -4.90 6.51
N TYR A 26 1.25 -4.84 6.61
CA TYR A 26 2.12 -5.95 6.23
C TYR A 26 1.92 -7.19 7.12
N GLU A 27 1.88 -7.01 8.44
CA GLU A 27 1.68 -8.10 9.41
C GLU A 27 0.26 -8.68 9.35
N ASN A 28 -0.71 -7.87 8.95
CA ASN A 28 -2.12 -8.27 8.87
C ASN A 28 -2.57 -8.73 7.48
N ALA A 29 -1.66 -8.83 6.52
CA ALA A 29 -1.97 -9.47 5.24
C ALA A 29 -2.36 -10.94 5.43
N PRO A 30 -3.26 -11.50 4.62
CA PRO A 30 -3.56 -12.93 4.64
C PRO A 30 -2.29 -13.76 4.52
N SER A 31 -2.24 -14.89 5.23
CA SER A 31 -1.04 -15.73 5.29
C SER A 31 -0.81 -16.54 4.01
N ASP A 32 -1.88 -17.11 3.47
CA ASP A 32 -1.89 -17.95 2.27
C ASP A 32 -3.29 -18.00 1.62
N ALA A 33 -3.42 -18.75 0.54
CA ALA A 33 -4.68 -18.86 -0.20
C ALA A 33 -5.82 -19.56 0.57
N ASN A 34 -5.54 -20.22 1.67
CA ASN A 34 -6.54 -20.86 2.51
C ASN A 34 -7.04 -19.95 3.64
N ASP A 35 -6.42 -18.79 3.81
CA ASP A 35 -6.86 -17.80 4.79
C ASP A 35 -8.27 -17.29 4.42
N ALA A 36 -9.24 -17.47 5.32
CA ALA A 36 -10.63 -17.10 5.07
C ALA A 36 -10.82 -15.61 4.71
N ARG A 37 -9.88 -14.75 5.11
CA ARG A 37 -9.91 -13.33 4.78
C ARG A 37 -9.71 -13.05 3.29
N VAL A 38 -9.07 -13.96 2.54
CA VAL A 38 -8.82 -13.77 1.09
C VAL A 38 -10.13 -13.60 0.33
N ALA A 39 -11.15 -14.36 0.66
CA ALA A 39 -12.45 -14.31 -0.02
C ALA A 39 -13.18 -12.96 0.11
N VAL A 40 -12.90 -12.24 1.20
CA VAL A 40 -13.53 -10.93 1.50
C VAL A 40 -12.54 -9.77 1.44
N PHE A 41 -11.28 -10.05 1.08
CA PHE A 41 -10.27 -9.01 0.99
C PHE A 41 -10.59 -8.06 -0.18
N PRO A 42 -10.47 -6.76 0.01
CA PRO A 42 -10.71 -5.81 -1.07
C PRO A 42 -9.67 -5.98 -2.18
N LYS A 43 -10.02 -5.58 -3.39
CA LYS A 43 -9.03 -5.38 -4.45
C LYS A 43 -8.13 -4.21 -4.08
N ILE A 44 -6.84 -4.35 -4.30
CA ILE A 44 -5.84 -3.37 -3.87
C ILE A 44 -5.11 -2.77 -5.07
N PHE A 45 -5.04 -1.47 -5.12
CA PHE A 45 -4.20 -0.72 -6.04
C PHE A 45 -3.18 0.10 -5.26
N ILE A 46 -1.90 -0.15 -5.47
CA ILE A 46 -0.81 0.52 -4.78
C ILE A 46 -0.14 1.49 -5.75
N THR A 47 0.05 2.73 -5.34
CA THR A 47 0.91 3.69 -6.04
C THR A 47 2.15 3.97 -5.19
N THR A 48 3.32 3.92 -5.79
CA THR A 48 4.59 4.21 -5.12
C THR A 48 5.60 4.79 -6.09
N SER A 49 6.67 5.38 -5.58
CA SER A 49 7.75 5.92 -6.38
C SER A 49 9.10 5.32 -5.98
N MET A 50 9.93 5.01 -6.96
CA MET A 50 11.30 4.52 -6.72
C MET A 50 12.18 5.55 -6.00
N ASN A 51 11.92 6.83 -6.19
CA ASN A 51 12.69 7.93 -5.61
C ASN A 51 12.06 8.47 -4.31
N ASP A 52 11.12 7.73 -3.72
CA ASP A 52 10.56 8.09 -2.42
C ASP A 52 11.60 7.90 -1.32
N THR A 53 12.07 9.01 -0.74
CA THR A 53 13.06 9.02 0.34
C THR A 53 12.42 9.01 1.73
N ARG A 54 11.11 9.18 1.83
CA ARG A 54 10.38 9.16 3.10
C ARG A 54 9.84 7.77 3.42
N VAL A 55 9.22 7.15 2.42
CA VAL A 55 8.73 5.78 2.50
C VAL A 55 9.31 4.99 1.34
N LEU A 56 10.29 4.15 1.62
CA LEU A 56 10.97 3.38 0.59
C LEU A 56 9.98 2.50 -0.18
N TYR A 57 10.05 2.51 -1.51
CA TYR A 57 9.19 1.72 -2.39
C TYR A 57 9.22 0.21 -2.08
N VAL A 58 10.26 -0.25 -1.41
CA VAL A 58 10.41 -1.65 -0.97
C VAL A 58 9.27 -2.07 -0.03
N GLU A 59 8.80 -1.19 0.84
CA GLU A 59 7.73 -1.52 1.80
C GLU A 59 6.39 -1.84 1.11
N PRO A 60 5.83 -0.97 0.26
CA PRO A 60 4.62 -1.33 -0.48
C PRO A 60 4.83 -2.52 -1.43
N MET A 61 6.02 -2.72 -2.00
CA MET A 61 6.30 -3.87 -2.85
C MET A 61 6.35 -5.18 -2.09
N LYS A 62 6.89 -5.20 -0.89
CA LYS A 62 6.84 -6.36 0.01
C LYS A 62 5.40 -6.73 0.37
N TRP A 63 4.59 -5.70 0.67
CA TRP A 63 3.17 -5.91 0.96
C TRP A 63 2.42 -6.46 -0.26
N LEU A 64 2.63 -5.88 -1.44
CA LEU A 64 2.07 -6.38 -2.70
C LEU A 64 2.41 -7.86 -2.91
N ALA A 65 3.67 -8.22 -2.80
CA ALA A 65 4.12 -9.60 -2.99
C ALA A 65 3.45 -10.57 -2.01
N ARG A 66 3.25 -10.14 -0.77
CA ARG A 66 2.56 -10.92 0.25
C ARG A 66 1.08 -11.13 -0.07
N LEU A 67 0.39 -10.06 -0.48
CA LEU A 67 -1.02 -10.12 -0.90
C LEU A 67 -1.21 -11.03 -2.12
N GLN A 68 -0.39 -10.86 -3.16
CA GLN A 68 -0.48 -11.68 -4.38
C GLN A 68 -0.18 -13.15 -4.10
N ARG A 69 0.80 -13.46 -3.25
CA ARG A 69 1.08 -14.84 -2.85
C ARG A 69 -0.08 -15.49 -2.11
N ALA A 70 -0.85 -14.72 -1.36
CA ALA A 70 -2.07 -15.18 -0.71
C ALA A 70 -3.29 -15.27 -1.65
N GLY A 71 -3.16 -14.84 -2.92
CA GLY A 71 -4.25 -14.88 -3.89
C GLY A 71 -5.18 -13.67 -3.86
N VAL A 72 -4.78 -12.58 -3.18
CA VAL A 72 -5.52 -11.31 -3.21
C VAL A 72 -5.28 -10.61 -4.55
N ASP A 73 -6.35 -10.06 -5.12
CA ASP A 73 -6.28 -9.23 -6.34
C ASP A 73 -5.64 -7.88 -5.99
N ALA A 74 -4.34 -7.79 -6.18
CA ALA A 74 -3.53 -6.62 -5.85
C ALA A 74 -2.58 -6.28 -6.99
N VAL A 75 -2.50 -5.00 -7.35
CA VAL A 75 -1.63 -4.46 -8.38
C VAL A 75 -0.93 -3.20 -7.89
N ALA A 76 0.22 -2.89 -8.50
CA ALA A 76 0.94 -1.66 -8.20
C ALA A 76 1.32 -0.90 -9.46
N LYS A 77 1.30 0.43 -9.36
CA LYS A 77 1.90 1.36 -10.30
C LYS A 77 3.11 2.01 -9.62
N ILE A 78 4.28 1.86 -10.24
CA ILE A 78 5.53 2.41 -9.71
C ILE A 78 5.96 3.56 -10.60
N GLU A 79 6.08 4.75 -10.01
CA GLU A 79 6.63 5.92 -10.67
C GLU A 79 8.16 5.93 -10.51
N VAL A 80 8.87 6.08 -11.61
CA VAL A 80 10.33 5.96 -11.63
C VAL A 80 11.04 7.30 -11.42
N GLU A 81 10.40 8.40 -11.80
CA GLU A 81 11.02 9.74 -11.82
C GLU A 81 10.59 10.64 -10.66
N ALA A 82 9.46 10.35 -10.01
CA ALA A 82 8.91 11.20 -8.95
C ALA A 82 9.36 10.77 -7.55
N GLY A 83 9.27 11.71 -6.59
CA GLY A 83 9.48 11.46 -5.16
C GLY A 83 8.18 11.11 -4.42
N HIS A 84 8.16 11.30 -3.09
CA HIS A 84 7.04 10.95 -2.22
C HIS A 84 5.71 11.62 -2.59
N GLY A 85 5.74 12.83 -3.08
CA GLY A 85 4.55 13.58 -3.49
C GLY A 85 3.98 13.20 -4.87
N GLY A 86 4.53 12.16 -5.52
CA GLY A 86 4.15 11.79 -6.89
C GLY A 86 4.76 12.70 -7.96
N THR A 87 4.25 12.63 -9.18
CA THR A 87 4.75 13.43 -10.30
C THR A 87 4.47 14.92 -10.12
N SER A 88 5.40 15.76 -10.54
CA SER A 88 5.24 17.20 -10.59
C SER A 88 4.66 17.63 -11.95
N GLY A 89 3.87 18.72 -11.93
CA GLY A 89 3.24 19.24 -13.12
C GLY A 89 1.77 18.82 -13.27
N ARG A 90 0.94 19.81 -13.65
CA ARG A 90 -0.51 19.66 -13.71
C ARG A 90 -0.98 18.50 -14.57
N TYR A 91 -0.42 18.35 -15.75
CA TYR A 91 -0.88 17.32 -16.70
C TYR A 91 -0.45 15.92 -16.29
N LYS A 92 0.73 15.77 -15.74
CA LYS A 92 1.21 14.48 -15.21
C LYS A 92 0.39 14.04 -14.01
N GLN A 93 0.03 14.97 -13.11
CA GLN A 93 -0.85 14.67 -11.98
C GLN A 93 -2.25 14.24 -12.45
N TRP A 94 -2.79 14.85 -13.47
CA TRP A 94 -4.08 14.45 -14.04
C TRP A 94 -4.02 13.07 -14.68
N GLU A 95 -2.92 12.73 -15.30
CA GLU A 95 -2.68 11.40 -15.85
C GLU A 95 -2.68 10.34 -14.72
N GLU A 96 -1.96 10.59 -13.63
CA GLU A 96 -1.95 9.70 -12.45
C GLU A 96 -3.35 9.51 -11.85
N ILE A 97 -4.07 10.60 -11.63
CA ILE A 97 -5.45 10.55 -11.12
C ILE A 97 -6.36 9.79 -12.09
N SER A 98 -6.13 9.89 -13.39
CA SER A 98 -6.89 9.16 -14.40
C SER A 98 -6.67 7.64 -14.28
N TYR A 99 -5.46 7.18 -14.01
CA TYR A 99 -5.18 5.76 -13.74
C TYR A 99 -5.91 5.26 -12.50
N GLU A 100 -5.87 6.02 -11.42
CA GLU A 100 -6.55 5.67 -10.17
C GLU A 100 -8.06 5.59 -10.36
N ASN A 101 -8.65 6.58 -11.01
CA ASN A 101 -10.07 6.61 -11.32
C ASN A 101 -10.48 5.46 -12.27
N ALA A 102 -9.69 5.19 -13.30
CA ALA A 102 -9.96 4.10 -14.24
C ALA A 102 -9.94 2.73 -13.52
N TRP A 103 -8.99 2.53 -12.59
CA TRP A 103 -8.96 1.33 -11.78
C TRP A 103 -10.20 1.20 -10.88
N CYS A 104 -10.59 2.27 -10.19
CA CYS A 104 -11.79 2.30 -9.36
C CYS A 104 -13.06 1.97 -10.16
N LEU A 105 -13.22 2.55 -11.34
CA LEU A 105 -14.34 2.27 -12.23
C LEU A 105 -14.34 0.83 -12.72
N GLY A 106 -13.16 0.31 -13.10
CA GLY A 106 -12.99 -1.09 -13.53
C GLY A 106 -13.37 -2.08 -12.44
N VAL A 107 -12.98 -1.83 -11.18
CA VAL A 107 -13.37 -2.67 -10.02
C VAL A 107 -14.89 -2.69 -9.84
N ARG A 108 -15.57 -1.58 -10.13
CA ARG A 108 -17.04 -1.46 -10.09
C ARG A 108 -17.73 -2.05 -11.31
N GLY A 109 -17.00 -2.56 -12.31
CA GLY A 109 -17.55 -3.08 -13.56
C GLY A 109 -17.98 -1.99 -14.56
N ILE A 110 -17.55 -0.75 -14.37
CA ILE A 110 -17.82 0.36 -15.30
C ILE A 110 -16.67 0.44 -16.30
N THR A 111 -16.87 0.02 -17.52
CA THR A 111 -15.81 -0.13 -18.54
C THR A 111 -15.92 0.84 -19.71
N SER A 112 -16.95 1.66 -19.76
CA SER A 112 -17.11 2.69 -20.82
C SER A 112 -18.10 3.75 -20.43
#